data_2a54e2a8195004985cb5a607ed8d3b2c
#
_entry.id   2a54e2a8195004985cb5a607ed8d3b2c
#
_cell.length_a   1.000
_cell.length_b   1.000
_cell.length_c   1.000
_cell.angle_alpha   90.00
_cell.angle_beta   90.00
_cell.angle_gamma   90.00
#
_symmetry.space_group_name_H-M   'P 1'
#
loop_
_entity.id
_entity.type
_entity.pdbx_description
1 polymer ?
#
loop_
_entity_poly.entity_id
_entity_poly.type
_entity_poly.pdbx_seq_one_letter_code
_entity_poly.pdbx_strand_id
1 'polypeptide(L)'
;RPLNIAVVGRPNAGKSSLINALLDKDRVIVSPVAGTTRDAVDAHSEHADVKYSLADTAGTRKRSRLEDPLERAMTARSAHSINRADICVFVIDAQIGLAEQEKKIAGLIHKAGKPCLIVVNKWDLAREAQVFDNTPDRPEDMPSPEKFLGMYREALLEQLFFLRFAPVIF
;
A
#
# COMPACT_ATOMS: atom_id res chain seq x y z
N ARG A 1 13.95 9.59 -17.33
CA ARG A 1 12.76 8.73 -17.49
C ARG A 1 11.81 8.92 -16.29
N PRO A 2 10.52 8.70 -16.46
CA PRO A 2 9.59 8.71 -15.33
C PRO A 2 9.99 7.70 -14.25
N LEU A 3 9.72 8.03 -12.98
CA LEU A 3 9.91 7.13 -11.85
C LEU A 3 8.77 6.11 -11.83
N ASN A 4 9.09 4.82 -11.89
CA ASN A 4 8.09 3.77 -11.83
C ASN A 4 7.80 3.40 -10.38
N ILE A 5 6.55 3.57 -9.96
CA ILE A 5 6.09 3.30 -8.61
C ILE A 5 5.12 2.12 -8.64
N ALA A 6 5.41 1.06 -7.90
CA ALA A 6 4.46 -0.03 -7.68
C ALA A 6 3.72 0.18 -6.36
N VAL A 7 2.39 0.26 -6.43
CA VAL A 7 1.53 0.31 -5.24
C VAL A 7 1.01 -1.10 -4.98
N VAL A 8 1.50 -1.73 -3.93
CA VAL A 8 1.21 -3.13 -3.59
C VAL A 8 0.61 -3.26 -2.20
N GLY A 9 -0.12 -4.32 -1.99
CA GLY A 9 -0.83 -4.61 -0.75
C GLY A 9 -1.98 -5.56 -1.01
N ARG A 10 -2.61 -6.06 0.06
CA ARG A 10 -3.78 -6.95 -0.06
C ARG A 10 -4.96 -6.24 -0.75
N PRO A 11 -5.96 -7.00 -1.25
CA PRO A 11 -7.23 -6.42 -1.71
C PRO A 11 -7.88 -5.61 -0.61
N ASN A 12 -8.54 -4.52 -0.98
CA ASN A 12 -9.26 -3.63 -0.07
C ASN A 12 -8.38 -2.92 1.00
N ALA A 13 -7.07 -2.95 0.88
CA ALA A 13 -6.19 -2.14 1.73
C ALA A 13 -6.29 -0.62 1.47
N GLY A 14 -6.98 -0.24 0.38
CA GLY A 14 -7.18 1.16 0.00
C GLY A 14 -6.21 1.67 -1.06
N LYS A 15 -5.52 0.78 -1.78
CA LYS A 15 -4.60 1.14 -2.87
C LYS A 15 -5.26 2.02 -3.93
N SER A 16 -6.45 1.63 -4.40
CA SER A 16 -7.21 2.37 -5.42
C SER A 16 -7.58 3.76 -4.93
N SER A 17 -8.05 3.88 -3.69
CA SER A 17 -8.40 5.16 -3.09
C SER A 17 -7.19 6.08 -2.95
N LEU A 18 -6.05 5.51 -2.54
CA LEU A 18 -4.79 6.24 -2.46
C LEU A 18 -4.33 6.74 -3.83
N ILE A 19 -4.33 5.85 -4.83
CA ILE A 19 -3.96 6.21 -6.21
C ILE A 19 -4.88 7.30 -6.75
N ASN A 20 -6.19 7.15 -6.59
CA ASN A 20 -7.15 8.15 -7.06
C ASN A 20 -6.95 9.49 -6.37
N ALA A 21 -6.72 9.52 -5.06
CA ALA A 21 -6.45 10.75 -4.32
C ALA A 21 -5.16 11.45 -4.77
N LEU A 22 -4.15 10.68 -5.15
CA LEU A 22 -2.92 11.23 -5.72
C LEU A 22 -3.15 11.78 -7.13
N LEU A 23 -3.87 11.04 -7.98
CA LEU A 23 -4.15 11.44 -9.35
C LEU A 23 -5.12 12.63 -9.45
N ASP A 24 -6.08 12.77 -8.52
CA ASP A 24 -7.01 13.89 -8.48
C ASP A 24 -6.32 15.22 -8.12
N LYS A 25 -5.22 15.17 -7.40
CA LYS A 25 -4.44 16.35 -7.00
C LYS A 25 -3.48 16.83 -8.07
N ASP A 26 -3.08 15.93 -8.95
CA ASP A 26 -2.08 16.21 -9.98
C ASP A 26 -2.74 16.37 -11.36
N ARG A 27 -2.09 17.13 -12.25
CA ARG A 27 -2.49 17.20 -13.65
C ARG A 27 -2.22 15.84 -14.32
N VAL A 28 -3.23 15.00 -14.36
CA VAL A 28 -3.14 13.67 -14.97
C VAL A 28 -3.11 13.81 -16.48
N ILE A 29 -1.98 13.48 -17.09
CA ILE A 29 -1.93 13.15 -18.49
C ILE A 29 -2.09 11.65 -18.61
N VAL A 30 -3.33 11.19 -18.71
CA VAL A 30 -3.59 9.79 -19.05
C VAL A 30 -3.24 9.63 -20.53
N SER A 31 -2.04 9.16 -20.80
CA SER A 31 -1.67 8.69 -22.13
C SER A 31 -1.90 7.18 -22.17
N PRO A 32 -2.88 6.70 -22.97
CA PRO A 32 -2.90 5.28 -23.30
C PRO A 32 -1.75 5.04 -24.27
N VAL A 33 -0.61 4.62 -23.78
CA VAL A 33 0.41 4.07 -24.67
C VAL A 33 -0.12 2.71 -25.12
N ALA A 34 -0.77 2.73 -26.29
CA ALA A 34 -1.12 1.54 -27.02
C ALA A 34 0.19 0.87 -27.48
N GLY A 35 0.51 -0.24 -26.89
CA GLY A 35 1.64 -1.04 -27.34
C GLY A 35 1.78 -2.31 -26.51
N THR A 36 1.22 -3.40 -27.05
CA THR A 36 1.46 -4.81 -26.73
C THR A 36 0.91 -5.33 -25.40
N THR A 37 -0.12 -6.19 -25.58
CA THR A 37 -0.63 -7.22 -24.67
C THR A 37 -1.36 -6.74 -23.41
N ARG A 38 -2.59 -7.08 -23.34
CA ARG A 38 -3.63 -7.35 -22.30
C ARG A 38 -3.35 -7.05 -20.81
N ASP A 39 -2.25 -6.39 -20.43
CA ASP A 39 -1.76 -6.26 -19.07
C ASP A 39 -1.42 -4.82 -18.71
N ALA A 40 -1.94 -4.38 -17.57
CA ALA A 40 -1.56 -3.21 -16.79
C ALA A 40 -1.63 -1.85 -17.51
N VAL A 41 -2.69 -1.13 -17.29
CA VAL A 41 -2.74 0.31 -17.60
C VAL A 41 -1.94 1.04 -16.53
N ASP A 42 -0.75 1.50 -16.89
CA ASP A 42 0.03 2.38 -16.04
C ASP A 42 -0.57 3.80 -16.12
N ALA A 43 -0.83 4.42 -14.98
CA ALA A 43 -1.21 5.82 -14.92
C ALA A 43 0.04 6.68 -14.79
N HIS A 44 0.17 7.69 -15.66
CA HIS A 44 1.27 8.64 -15.60
C HIS A 44 0.80 9.94 -14.98
N SER A 45 1.60 10.50 -14.09
CA SER A 45 1.34 11.80 -13.49
C SER A 45 2.64 12.59 -13.29
N GLU A 46 2.50 13.88 -13.01
CA GLU A 46 3.62 14.77 -12.75
C GLU A 46 3.30 15.64 -11.54
N HIS A 47 4.20 15.64 -10.58
CA HIS A 47 4.12 16.48 -9.39
C HIS A 47 5.48 17.12 -9.09
N ALA A 48 5.51 18.43 -8.86
CA ALA A 48 6.74 19.18 -8.57
C ALA A 48 7.88 18.88 -9.56
N ASP A 49 7.57 18.86 -10.86
CA ASP A 49 8.50 18.56 -11.96
C ASP A 49 9.03 17.12 -11.99
N VAL A 50 8.52 16.23 -11.14
CA VAL A 50 8.84 14.80 -11.14
C VAL A 50 7.75 14.04 -11.87
N LYS A 51 8.11 13.37 -12.97
CA LYS A 51 7.23 12.47 -13.70
C LYS A 51 7.28 11.08 -13.05
N TYR A 52 6.12 10.51 -12.78
CA TYR A 52 6.03 9.17 -12.25
C TYR A 52 4.94 8.33 -12.95
N SER A 53 5.11 7.04 -12.90
CA SER A 53 4.21 6.05 -13.45
C SER A 53 3.77 5.13 -12.34
N LEU A 54 2.45 4.99 -12.16
CA LEU A 54 1.85 4.06 -11.20
C LEU A 54 1.54 2.76 -11.92
N ALA A 55 2.25 1.70 -11.57
CA ALA A 55 2.06 0.39 -12.16
C ALA A 55 0.80 -0.29 -11.60
N ASP A 56 0.11 -1.04 -12.48
CA ASP A 56 -1.03 -1.91 -12.14
C ASP A 56 -2.30 -1.18 -11.66
N THR A 57 -2.65 -0.06 -12.29
CA THR A 57 -3.93 0.61 -12.02
C THR A 57 -5.14 -0.16 -12.58
N ALA A 58 -4.94 -1.15 -13.46
CA ALA A 58 -6.02 -1.95 -14.06
C ALA A 58 -6.75 -2.83 -13.03
N GLY A 59 -6.07 -3.29 -11.99
CA GLY A 59 -6.67 -4.04 -10.87
C GLY A 59 -7.68 -3.24 -10.05
N THR A 60 -7.65 -1.91 -10.18
CA THR A 60 -8.52 -1.00 -9.42
C THR A 60 -9.94 -0.90 -9.99
N ARG A 61 -10.15 -1.31 -11.25
CA ARG A 61 -11.44 -1.12 -11.97
C ARG A 61 -12.34 -2.34 -12.07
N LYS A 62 -11.85 -3.57 -11.79
CA LYS A 62 -12.67 -4.79 -11.87
C LYS A 62 -12.62 -5.58 -10.57
N ARG A 63 -13.71 -5.48 -9.79
CA ARG A 63 -14.03 -6.46 -8.74
C ARG A 63 -14.45 -7.76 -9.44
N SER A 64 -13.68 -8.82 -9.36
CA SER A 64 -14.15 -10.16 -9.63
C SER A 64 -14.07 -11.00 -8.35
N ARG A 65 -15.24 -11.51 -7.98
CA ARG A 65 -15.38 -12.53 -6.93
C ARG A 65 -14.82 -13.84 -7.49
N LEU A 66 -13.80 -14.40 -6.87
CA LEU A 66 -13.51 -15.85 -6.88
C LEU A 66 -12.29 -16.12 -6.01
N GLU A 67 -12.46 -16.97 -5.01
CA GLU A 67 -11.46 -17.33 -4.01
C GLU A 67 -10.52 -18.42 -4.57
N ASP A 68 -9.28 -18.46 -4.08
CA ASP A 68 -8.20 -19.44 -4.28
C ASP A 68 -7.30 -19.33 -5.54
N PRO A 69 -7.77 -19.37 -6.79
CA PRO A 69 -6.88 -19.04 -7.93
C PRO A 69 -6.43 -17.58 -7.91
N LEU A 70 -7.19 -16.73 -7.19
CA LEU A 70 -6.99 -15.31 -7.07
C LEU A 70 -5.72 -14.98 -6.26
N GLU A 71 -5.45 -15.69 -5.18
CA GLU A 71 -4.29 -15.41 -4.33
C GLU A 71 -2.96 -15.62 -5.06
N ARG A 72 -2.85 -16.71 -5.84
CA ARG A 72 -1.66 -16.96 -6.68
C ARG A 72 -1.52 -15.93 -7.79
N ALA A 73 -2.62 -15.57 -8.46
CA ALA A 73 -2.62 -14.55 -9.50
C ALA A 73 -2.25 -13.17 -8.94
N MET A 74 -2.69 -12.84 -7.73
CA MET A 74 -2.37 -11.59 -7.04
C MET A 74 -0.91 -11.53 -6.62
N THR A 75 -0.37 -12.62 -6.09
CA THR A 75 1.05 -12.72 -5.72
C THR A 75 1.93 -12.56 -6.96
N ALA A 76 1.56 -13.20 -8.07
CA ALA A 76 2.28 -13.08 -9.34
C ALA A 76 2.23 -11.67 -9.92
N ARG A 77 1.07 -10.99 -9.84
CA ARG A 77 0.92 -9.57 -10.26
C ARG A 77 1.76 -8.65 -9.40
N SER A 78 1.70 -8.81 -8.07
CA SER A 78 2.52 -8.03 -7.16
C SER A 78 4.01 -8.22 -7.44
N ALA A 79 4.46 -9.46 -7.67
CA ALA A 79 5.85 -9.75 -8.02
C ALA A 79 6.25 -9.08 -9.34
N HIS A 80 5.38 -9.11 -10.36
CA HIS A 80 5.64 -8.46 -11.65
C HIS A 80 5.76 -6.93 -11.49
N SER A 81 4.82 -6.29 -10.78
CA SER A 81 4.83 -4.85 -10.54
C SER A 81 6.06 -4.44 -9.72
N ILE A 82 6.40 -5.18 -8.67
CA ILE A 82 7.58 -4.93 -7.83
C ILE A 82 8.87 -4.99 -8.67
N ASN A 83 9.02 -6.01 -9.53
CA ASN A 83 10.24 -6.16 -10.33
C ASN A 83 10.45 -5.01 -11.32
N ARG A 84 9.38 -4.47 -11.89
CA ARG A 84 9.41 -3.34 -12.83
C ARG A 84 9.56 -1.98 -12.16
N ALA A 85 9.26 -1.87 -10.89
CA ALA A 85 9.28 -0.62 -10.15
C ALA A 85 10.69 -0.14 -9.83
N ASP A 86 10.83 1.17 -9.71
CA ASP A 86 11.99 1.83 -9.11
C ASP A 86 11.79 1.95 -7.58
N ILE A 87 10.53 2.15 -7.13
CA ILE A 87 10.12 2.26 -5.72
C ILE A 87 8.83 1.49 -5.52
N CYS A 88 8.69 0.84 -4.36
CA CYS A 88 7.47 0.19 -3.93
C CYS A 88 6.77 1.04 -2.85
N VAL A 89 5.45 1.21 -2.98
CA VAL A 89 4.57 1.73 -1.94
C VAL A 89 3.75 0.55 -1.42
N PHE A 90 4.09 0.10 -0.22
CA PHE A 90 3.44 -1.03 0.43
C PHE A 90 2.32 -0.55 1.33
N VAL A 91 1.07 -0.81 0.92
CA VAL A 91 -0.13 -0.35 1.63
C VAL A 91 -0.66 -1.45 2.54
N ILE A 92 -0.77 -1.13 3.83
CA ILE A 92 -1.27 -2.01 4.89
C ILE A 92 -2.54 -1.41 5.46
N ASP A 93 -3.58 -2.22 5.62
CA ASP A 93 -4.80 -1.84 6.34
C ASP A 93 -4.52 -1.83 7.85
N ALA A 94 -4.63 -0.68 8.49
CA ALA A 94 -4.33 -0.52 9.92
C ALA A 94 -5.21 -1.39 10.83
N GLN A 95 -6.44 -1.70 10.39
CA GLN A 95 -7.38 -2.53 11.17
C GLN A 95 -7.01 -4.02 11.14
N ILE A 96 -6.32 -4.45 10.10
CA ILE A 96 -5.92 -5.86 9.91
C ILE A 96 -4.47 -6.08 10.35
N GLY A 97 -3.60 -5.10 10.10
CA GLY A 97 -2.17 -5.20 10.39
C GLY A 97 -1.47 -6.17 9.44
N LEU A 98 -0.49 -6.90 9.97
CA LEU A 98 0.33 -7.85 9.23
C LEU A 98 -0.23 -9.27 9.37
N ALA A 99 -0.96 -9.71 8.36
CA ALA A 99 -1.34 -11.10 8.17
C ALA A 99 -0.36 -11.80 7.20
N GLU A 100 -0.59 -13.07 6.90
CA GLU A 100 0.28 -13.87 6.03
C GLU A 100 0.46 -13.27 4.63
N GLN A 101 -0.57 -12.62 4.10
CA GLN A 101 -0.53 -12.01 2.79
C GLN A 101 0.40 -10.79 2.76
N GLU A 102 0.35 -9.94 3.79
CA GLU A 102 1.24 -8.80 3.95
C GLU A 102 2.70 -9.27 4.07
N LYS A 103 2.96 -10.32 4.83
CA LYS A 103 4.30 -10.89 4.98
C LYS A 103 4.84 -11.45 3.66
N LYS A 104 4.00 -12.11 2.86
CA LYS A 104 4.38 -12.58 1.51
C LYS A 104 4.77 -11.41 0.60
N ILE A 105 3.98 -10.35 0.56
CA ILE A 105 4.26 -9.14 -0.24
C ILE A 105 5.55 -8.48 0.22
N ALA A 106 5.73 -8.29 1.53
CA ALA A 106 6.95 -7.74 2.10
C ALA A 106 8.19 -8.55 1.73
N GLY A 107 8.07 -9.89 1.75
CA GLY A 107 9.12 -10.81 1.32
C GLY A 107 9.48 -10.64 -0.16
N LEU A 108 8.50 -10.40 -1.04
CA LEU A 108 8.74 -10.12 -2.46
C LEU A 108 9.50 -8.80 -2.67
N ILE A 109 9.14 -7.74 -1.94
CA ILE A 109 9.82 -6.44 -1.99
C ILE A 109 11.27 -6.60 -1.56
N HIS A 110 11.50 -7.29 -0.44
CA HIS A 110 12.83 -7.55 0.08
C HIS A 110 13.68 -8.35 -0.91
N LYS A 111 13.14 -9.44 -1.44
CA LYS A 111 13.82 -10.29 -2.43
C LYS A 111 14.19 -9.53 -3.70
N ALA A 112 13.35 -8.60 -4.13
CA ALA A 112 13.60 -7.75 -5.28
C ALA A 112 14.61 -6.61 -5.01
N GLY A 113 15.00 -6.40 -3.76
CA GLY A 113 15.95 -5.35 -3.35
C GLY A 113 15.46 -3.94 -3.66
N LYS A 114 14.13 -3.70 -3.63
CA LYS A 114 13.56 -2.41 -4.00
C LYS A 114 13.46 -1.47 -2.81
N PRO A 115 13.72 -0.17 -3.00
CA PRO A 115 13.31 0.86 -2.05
C PRO A 115 11.82 0.75 -1.76
N CYS A 116 11.43 0.92 -0.50
CA CYS A 116 10.06 0.74 -0.06
C CYS A 116 9.62 1.89 0.85
N LEU A 117 8.39 2.36 0.64
CA LEU A 117 7.64 3.22 1.55
C LEU A 117 6.47 2.40 2.09
N ILE A 118 6.32 2.31 3.40
CA ILE A 118 5.18 1.64 4.04
C ILE A 118 4.11 2.67 4.34
N VAL A 119 2.89 2.43 3.86
CA VAL A 119 1.71 3.26 4.13
C VAL A 119 0.73 2.45 4.96
N VAL A 120 0.54 2.85 6.21
CA VAL A 120 -0.49 2.29 7.11
C VAL A 120 -1.77 3.08 6.88
N ASN A 121 -2.62 2.55 6.00
CA ASN A 121 -3.87 3.18 5.57
C ASN A 121 -5.03 2.88 6.52
N LYS A 122 -6.08 3.68 6.46
CA LYS A 122 -7.25 3.61 7.34
C LYS A 122 -6.89 3.77 8.83
N TRP A 123 -5.85 4.56 9.08
CA TRP A 123 -5.37 4.82 10.43
C TRP A 123 -6.42 5.49 11.31
N ASP A 124 -7.22 6.37 10.72
CA ASP A 124 -8.40 6.99 11.34
C ASP A 124 -9.32 5.95 11.97
N LEU A 125 -9.66 4.89 11.23
CA LEU A 125 -10.54 3.81 11.71
C LEU A 125 -9.89 2.99 12.83
N ALA A 126 -8.60 2.70 12.73
CA ALA A 126 -7.88 1.97 13.77
C ALA A 126 -7.75 2.82 15.06
N ARG A 127 -7.52 4.12 14.90
CA ARG A 127 -7.51 5.08 16.00
C ARG A 127 -8.88 5.25 16.63
N GLU A 128 -9.92 5.35 15.82
CA GLU A 128 -11.30 5.47 16.29
C GLU A 128 -11.73 4.23 17.07
N ALA A 129 -11.40 3.02 16.60
CA ALA A 129 -11.67 1.79 17.34
C ALA A 129 -11.02 1.77 18.74
N GLN A 130 -9.93 2.50 18.94
CA GLN A 130 -9.33 2.71 20.26
C GLN A 130 -9.97 3.85 21.06
N VAL A 131 -10.48 4.88 20.37
CA VAL A 131 -11.07 6.07 20.99
C VAL A 131 -12.56 5.89 21.29
N PHE A 132 -13.23 5.01 20.53
CA PHE A 132 -14.69 4.78 20.67
C PHE A 132 -15.10 4.00 21.92
N ASP A 133 -14.16 3.59 22.74
CA ASP A 133 -14.51 3.29 24.10
C ASP A 133 -14.63 4.61 24.93
N ASN A 134 -15.47 5.52 24.46
CA ASN A 134 -15.99 6.66 25.23
C ASN A 134 -16.95 6.19 26.32
N THR A 135 -16.79 4.96 26.80
CA THR A 135 -17.44 4.52 28.02
C THR A 135 -16.83 5.29 29.20
N PRO A 136 -17.65 5.64 30.20
CA PRO A 136 -17.14 6.24 31.44
C PRO A 136 -16.06 5.42 32.14
N ASP A 137 -15.92 4.16 31.75
CA ASP A 137 -14.98 3.17 32.26
C ASP A 137 -13.76 2.99 31.34
N ARG A 138 -13.32 4.05 30.61
CA ARG A 138 -12.04 3.98 29.88
C ARG A 138 -10.94 3.56 30.83
N PRO A 139 -10.20 2.46 30.56
CA PRO A 139 -9.07 2.09 31.38
C PRO A 139 -8.07 3.24 31.46
N GLU A 140 -7.64 3.61 32.67
CA GLU A 140 -6.61 4.65 32.89
C GLU A 140 -5.30 4.31 32.16
N ASP A 141 -5.10 3.07 31.76
CA ASP A 141 -3.91 2.54 31.09
C ASP A 141 -3.95 2.65 29.56
N MET A 142 -4.98 3.24 28.96
CA MET A 142 -5.04 3.38 27.51
C MET A 142 -3.98 4.36 27.00
N PRO A 143 -3.11 3.97 26.05
CA PRO A 143 -2.04 4.84 25.57
C PRO A 143 -2.59 6.10 24.87
N SER A 144 -1.87 7.22 24.96
CA SER A 144 -2.20 8.40 24.16
C SER A 144 -2.15 8.07 22.66
N PRO A 145 -2.81 8.86 21.78
CA PRO A 145 -2.75 8.64 20.34
C PRO A 145 -1.32 8.56 19.78
N GLU A 146 -0.42 9.40 20.28
CA GLU A 146 0.99 9.41 19.87
C GLU A 146 1.73 8.16 20.34
N LYS A 147 1.46 7.73 21.56
CA LYS A 147 2.03 6.50 22.12
C LYS A 147 1.53 5.28 21.37
N PHE A 148 0.26 5.25 21.03
CA PHE A 148 -0.32 4.17 20.23
C PHE A 148 0.30 4.09 18.83
N LEU A 149 0.47 5.22 18.15
CA LEU A 149 1.15 5.27 16.85
C LEU A 149 2.57 4.74 16.95
N GLY A 150 3.31 5.15 17.98
CA GLY A 150 4.67 4.65 18.23
C GLY A 150 4.72 3.15 18.47
N MET A 151 3.82 2.62 19.29
CA MET A 151 3.70 1.18 19.57
C MET A 151 3.34 0.38 18.30
N TYR A 152 2.42 0.89 17.50
CA TYR A 152 2.03 0.24 16.24
C TYR A 152 3.21 0.20 15.26
N ARG A 153 3.93 1.33 15.12
CA ARG A 153 5.12 1.41 14.27
C ARG A 153 6.19 0.41 14.70
N GLU A 154 6.50 0.34 15.98
CA GLU A 154 7.49 -0.58 16.51
C GLU A 154 7.09 -2.04 16.27
N ALA A 155 5.85 -2.42 16.60
CA ALA A 155 5.33 -3.77 16.37
C ALA A 155 5.36 -4.16 14.88
N LEU A 156 5.04 -3.21 13.99
CA LEU A 156 5.12 -3.39 12.55
C LEU A 156 6.57 -3.67 12.10
N LEU A 157 7.51 -2.83 12.53
CA LEU A 157 8.92 -2.94 12.13
C LEU A 157 9.65 -4.10 12.79
N GLU A 158 9.20 -4.58 13.93
CA GLU A 158 9.69 -5.84 14.52
C GLU A 158 9.37 -7.04 13.65
N GLN A 159 8.14 -7.11 13.14
CA GLN A 159 7.72 -8.18 12.24
C GLN A 159 8.31 -8.04 10.82
N LEU A 160 8.55 -6.80 10.38
CA LEU A 160 9.18 -6.46 9.10
C LEU A 160 10.62 -6.00 9.29
N PHE A 161 11.40 -6.70 10.11
CA PHE A 161 12.78 -6.32 10.47
C PHE A 161 13.69 -6.11 9.25
N PHE A 162 13.43 -6.83 8.16
CA PHE A 162 14.15 -6.73 6.88
C PHE A 162 13.74 -5.49 6.05
N LEU A 163 12.66 -4.77 6.43
CA LEU A 163 12.22 -3.51 5.84
C LEU A 163 12.37 -2.32 6.82
N ARG A 164 13.18 -2.43 7.84
CA ARG A 164 13.39 -1.35 8.84
C ARG A 164 13.90 -0.05 8.25
N PHE A 165 14.54 -0.11 7.09
CA PHE A 165 14.99 1.08 6.35
C PHE A 165 13.84 1.87 5.74
N ALA A 166 12.66 1.26 5.59
CA ALA A 166 11.52 1.87 4.93
C ALA A 166 10.87 2.94 5.83
N PRO A 167 10.64 4.15 5.32
CA PRO A 167 9.78 5.11 5.99
C PRO A 167 8.37 4.55 6.18
N VAL A 168 7.73 4.89 7.32
CA VAL A 168 6.35 4.50 7.63
C VAL A 168 5.50 5.75 7.75
N ILE A 169 4.45 5.82 6.94
CA ILE A 169 3.44 6.90 6.94
C ILE A 169 2.10 6.33 7.40
N PHE A 170 1.39 7.11 8.21
CA PHE A 170 0.06 6.78 8.70
C PHE A 170 -0.98 7.72 8.13
#